data_36868e78376deafb6e369887be5bdbe8
#
_entry.id   36868e78376deafb6e369887be5bdbe8
#
_cell.length_a   1.000
_cell.length_b   1.000
_cell.length_c   1.000
_cell.angle_alpha   90.00
_cell.angle_beta   90.00
_cell.angle_gamma   90.00
#
_symmetry.space_group_name_H-M   'P 1'
#
loop_
_entity.id
_entity.type
_entity.pdbx_description
1 polymer ?
#
loop_
_entity_poly.entity_id
_entity_poly.type
_entity_poly.pdbx_seq_one_letter_code
_entity_poly.pdbx_strand_id
1 'polypeptide(L)'
;MSNAPLQHPADLHYLMEHQVWARLAGDGTATVGITELGIRLSGEIYMCRAKRIGTEVAQGGTLAVVELAKAIVAVKSPVTGTVIEANAALADRPQLVHRDPYGTGWIARLRLANFQADQPALLHGDAVAPAMARHALAHGQQLAGTTRHPSHPAP
;
A
#
# COMPACT_ATOMS: atom_id res chain seq x y z
N MET A 1 7.94 -10.37 16.65
CA MET A 1 6.84 -10.35 15.71
C MET A 1 5.58 -9.85 16.40
N SER A 2 4.96 -8.86 15.83
CA SER A 2 3.76 -8.30 16.43
C SER A 2 2.55 -9.15 16.11
N ASN A 3 1.72 -9.39 17.12
CA ASN A 3 0.44 -10.06 16.95
C ASN A 3 -0.72 -9.07 16.93
N ALA A 4 -0.43 -7.77 16.87
CA ALA A 4 -1.47 -6.78 16.84
C ALA A 4 -2.31 -6.93 15.57
N PRO A 5 -3.60 -6.62 15.64
CA PRO A 5 -4.43 -6.62 14.44
C PRO A 5 -3.89 -5.65 13.41
N LEU A 6 -4.10 -6.00 12.14
CA LEU A 6 -3.72 -5.11 11.05
C LEU A 6 -4.58 -3.85 11.08
N GLN A 7 -3.94 -2.73 10.80
CA GLN A 7 -4.65 -1.46 10.66
C GLN A 7 -5.11 -1.28 9.22
N HIS A 8 -6.33 -0.77 9.06
CA HIS A 8 -6.84 -0.35 7.76
C HIS A 8 -7.83 0.79 7.98
N PRO A 9 -7.31 2.03 8.07
CA PRO A 9 -8.16 3.18 8.35
C PRO A 9 -9.37 3.26 7.44
N ALA A 10 -10.52 3.60 8.03
CA ALA A 10 -11.79 3.55 7.32
C ALA A 10 -11.97 4.68 6.31
N ASP A 11 -11.21 5.75 6.45
CA ASP A 11 -11.33 6.92 5.57
C ASP A 11 -10.50 6.81 4.29
N LEU A 12 -9.84 5.67 4.09
CA LEU A 12 -9.00 5.47 2.91
C LEU A 12 -9.72 4.64 1.86
N HIS A 13 -9.23 4.74 0.63
CA HIS A 13 -9.66 3.90 -0.47
C HIS A 13 -8.54 2.91 -0.78
N TYR A 14 -8.88 1.67 -1.05
CA TYR A 14 -7.90 0.59 -1.18
C TYR A 14 -8.02 -0.11 -2.52
N LEU A 15 -6.89 -0.26 -3.21
CA LEU A 15 -6.82 -1.17 -4.35
C LEU A 15 -6.33 -2.50 -3.78
N MET A 16 -7.30 -3.34 -3.43
CA MET A 16 -7.06 -4.51 -2.58
C MET A 16 -6.10 -5.51 -3.22
N GLU A 17 -6.21 -5.69 -4.51
CA GLU A 17 -5.36 -6.64 -5.22
C GLU A 17 -3.87 -6.33 -5.04
N HIS A 18 -3.53 -5.06 -5.00
CA HIS A 18 -2.13 -4.61 -4.93
C HIS A 18 -1.73 -4.08 -3.57
N GLN A 19 -2.65 -4.08 -2.61
CA GLN A 19 -2.39 -3.67 -1.23
C GLN A 19 -1.81 -2.27 -1.14
N VAL A 20 -2.46 -1.33 -1.82
CA VAL A 20 -2.10 0.08 -1.77
C VAL A 20 -3.33 0.90 -1.41
N TRP A 21 -3.09 2.06 -0.79
CA TRP A 21 -4.17 2.92 -0.30
C TRP A 21 -4.04 4.33 -0.87
N ALA A 22 -5.17 5.02 -0.90
CA ALA A 22 -5.23 6.42 -1.28
C ALA A 22 -6.04 7.19 -0.24
N ARG A 23 -5.50 8.33 0.18
CA ARG A 23 -6.19 9.28 1.05
C ARG A 23 -6.49 10.53 0.25
N LEU A 24 -7.78 10.79 0.03
CA LEU A 24 -8.20 11.97 -0.74
C LEU A 24 -8.06 13.21 0.14
N ALA A 25 -7.47 14.27 -0.41
CA ALA A 25 -7.29 15.51 0.34
C ALA A 25 -8.45 16.47 0.19
N GLY A 26 -9.36 16.22 -0.75
CA GLY A 26 -10.49 17.11 -0.96
C GLY A 26 -10.21 18.27 -1.90
N ASP A 27 -8.99 18.37 -2.40
CA ASP A 27 -8.55 19.44 -3.28
C ASP A 27 -8.12 18.91 -4.66
N GLY A 28 -8.53 17.69 -4.99
CA GLY A 28 -8.14 17.08 -6.27
C GLY A 28 -6.83 16.32 -6.20
N THR A 29 -6.27 16.16 -4.99
CA THR A 29 -5.04 15.38 -4.82
C THR A 29 -5.28 14.21 -3.88
N ALA A 30 -4.36 13.25 -3.90
CA ALA A 30 -4.40 12.11 -2.98
C ALA A 30 -2.98 11.76 -2.56
N THR A 31 -2.86 11.33 -1.31
CA THR A 31 -1.63 10.73 -0.79
C THR A 31 -1.79 9.22 -0.90
N VAL A 32 -0.75 8.53 -1.32
CA VAL A 32 -0.81 7.09 -1.57
C VAL A 32 0.33 6.37 -0.87
N GLY A 33 0.09 5.11 -0.54
CA GLY A 33 1.09 4.29 0.12
C GLY A 33 0.70 2.81 0.08
N ILE A 34 1.49 2.00 0.80
CA ILE A 34 1.28 0.55 0.89
C ILE A 34 0.55 0.26 2.18
N THR A 35 -0.42 -0.66 2.15
CA THR A 35 -1.16 -1.03 3.35
C THR A 35 -0.25 -1.77 4.32
N GLU A 36 -0.66 -1.81 5.58
CA GLU A 36 0.09 -2.58 6.58
C GLU A 36 0.18 -4.05 6.19
N LEU A 37 -0.89 -4.62 5.65
CA LEU A 37 -0.84 -6.00 5.17
C LEU A 37 0.17 -6.15 4.05
N GLY A 38 0.19 -5.23 3.08
CA GLY A 38 1.16 -5.27 2.01
C GLY A 38 2.59 -5.26 2.52
N ILE A 39 2.86 -4.44 3.53
CA ILE A 39 4.17 -4.38 4.17
C ILE A 39 4.52 -5.71 4.81
N ARG A 40 3.58 -6.31 5.56
CA ARG A 40 3.85 -7.60 6.20
C ARG A 40 4.11 -8.70 5.18
N LEU A 41 3.38 -8.69 4.08
CA LEU A 41 3.56 -9.70 3.05
C LEU A 41 4.89 -9.54 2.31
N SER A 42 5.38 -8.32 2.17
CA SER A 42 6.62 -8.07 1.44
C SER A 42 7.87 -8.48 2.21
N GLY A 43 7.82 -8.42 3.52
CA GLY A 43 9.00 -8.50 4.35
C GLY A 43 9.77 -7.19 4.36
N GLU A 44 11.05 -7.25 4.74
CA GLU A 44 11.86 -6.04 4.88
C GLU A 44 12.00 -5.28 3.57
N ILE A 45 11.72 -3.99 3.61
CA ILE A 45 11.92 -3.09 2.48
C ILE A 45 13.17 -2.26 2.75
N TYR A 46 14.17 -2.41 1.91
CA TYR A 46 15.46 -1.73 2.07
C TYR A 46 15.52 -0.39 1.35
N MET A 47 14.66 -0.21 0.35
CA MET A 47 14.61 1.03 -0.41
C MET A 47 13.21 1.18 -1.00
N CYS A 48 12.71 2.40 -1.02
CA CYS A 48 11.43 2.72 -1.65
C CYS A 48 11.59 4.02 -2.43
N ARG A 49 11.33 3.97 -3.73
CA ARG A 49 11.51 5.12 -4.59
C ARG A 49 10.30 5.33 -5.48
N ALA A 50 9.66 6.47 -5.33
CA ALA A 50 8.55 6.85 -6.17
C ALA A 50 9.02 7.30 -7.55
N LYS A 51 8.13 7.24 -8.52
CA LYS A 51 8.37 7.85 -9.83
C LYS A 51 8.59 9.35 -9.67
N ARG A 52 9.27 9.93 -10.65
CA ARG A 52 9.59 11.37 -10.60
C ARG A 52 8.35 12.22 -10.64
N ILE A 53 8.44 13.40 -10.06
CA ILE A 53 7.41 14.42 -10.16
C ILE A 53 7.15 14.70 -11.64
N GLY A 54 5.87 14.78 -11.99
CA GLY A 54 5.43 14.98 -13.36
C GLY A 54 5.10 13.70 -14.11
N THR A 55 5.44 12.54 -13.54
CA THR A 55 5.11 11.26 -14.17
C THR A 55 3.62 11.00 -14.07
N GLU A 56 3.02 10.61 -15.18
CA GLU A 56 1.62 10.19 -15.20
C GLU A 56 1.56 8.69 -14.94
N VAL A 57 0.67 8.28 -14.04
CA VAL A 57 0.49 6.87 -13.71
C VAL A 57 -0.99 6.53 -13.81
N ALA A 58 -1.28 5.33 -14.26
CA ALA A 58 -2.65 4.82 -14.30
C ALA A 58 -2.93 4.02 -13.04
N GLN A 59 -4.21 3.90 -12.68
CA GLN A 59 -4.60 2.96 -11.63
C GLN A 59 -4.10 1.57 -12.01
N GLY A 60 -3.39 0.92 -11.09
CA GLY A 60 -2.78 -0.38 -11.36
C GLY A 60 -1.44 -0.30 -12.07
N GLY A 61 -1.02 0.89 -12.49
CA GLY A 61 0.30 1.09 -13.07
C GLY A 61 1.37 1.27 -12.01
N THR A 62 2.63 1.28 -12.42
CA THR A 62 3.73 1.39 -11.48
C THR A 62 3.88 2.80 -10.95
N LEU A 63 3.75 2.95 -9.64
CA LEU A 63 3.92 4.22 -8.94
C LEU A 63 5.33 4.36 -8.38
N ALA A 64 5.89 3.26 -7.91
CA ALA A 64 7.15 3.25 -7.20
C ALA A 64 7.77 1.88 -7.31
N VAL A 65 9.02 1.76 -6.86
CA VAL A 65 9.67 0.47 -6.72
C VAL A 65 10.18 0.34 -5.30
N VAL A 66 10.17 -0.89 -4.79
CA VAL A 66 10.77 -1.21 -3.50
C VAL A 66 11.80 -2.29 -3.70
N GLU A 67 12.89 -2.20 -2.93
CA GLU A 67 13.94 -3.19 -2.95
C GLU A 67 13.77 -4.09 -1.74
N LEU A 68 13.62 -5.38 -2.00
CA LEU A 68 13.55 -6.42 -0.98
C LEU A 68 14.87 -7.18 -0.97
N ALA A 69 14.99 -8.18 -0.10
CA ALA A 69 16.25 -8.91 0.04
C ALA A 69 16.73 -9.52 -1.27
N LYS A 70 15.81 -10.02 -2.09
CA LYS A 70 16.18 -10.77 -3.30
C LYS A 70 15.42 -10.33 -4.54
N ALA A 71 14.77 -9.17 -4.49
CA ALA A 71 13.95 -8.75 -5.61
C ALA A 71 13.73 -7.24 -5.56
N ILE A 72 13.47 -6.66 -6.72
CA ILE A 72 12.96 -5.31 -6.84
C ILE A 72 11.54 -5.45 -7.35
N VAL A 73 10.58 -4.87 -6.65
CA VAL A 73 9.16 -5.08 -6.90
C VAL A 73 8.46 -3.75 -7.16
N ALA A 74 7.56 -3.75 -8.11
CA ALA A 74 6.76 -2.55 -8.40
C ALA A 74 5.66 -2.37 -7.36
N VAL A 75 5.45 -1.13 -6.94
CA VAL A 75 4.30 -0.71 -6.14
C VAL A 75 3.31 -0.12 -7.11
N LYS A 76 2.09 -0.64 -7.11
CA LYS A 76 1.06 -0.20 -8.05
C LYS A 76 0.30 0.99 -7.50
N SER A 77 -0.13 1.88 -8.38
CA SER A 77 -0.88 3.05 -7.96
C SER A 77 -2.35 2.70 -7.74
N PRO A 78 -2.95 3.15 -6.64
CA PRO A 78 -4.37 2.95 -6.45
C PRO A 78 -5.25 3.86 -7.30
N VAL A 79 -4.69 4.94 -7.82
CA VAL A 79 -5.45 5.94 -8.57
C VAL A 79 -4.66 6.40 -9.80
N THR A 80 -5.39 6.95 -10.76
CA THR A 80 -4.80 7.55 -11.96
C THR A 80 -4.50 9.01 -11.68
N GLY A 81 -3.30 9.45 -12.00
CA GLY A 81 -2.94 10.85 -11.80
C GLY A 81 -1.50 11.13 -12.14
N THR A 82 -1.08 12.34 -11.78
CA THR A 82 0.28 12.81 -12.00
C THR A 82 0.99 12.95 -10.66
N VAL A 83 2.19 12.41 -10.56
CA VAL A 83 2.99 12.53 -9.34
C VAL A 83 3.36 13.99 -9.14
N ILE A 84 2.97 14.55 -8.00
CA ILE A 84 3.28 15.94 -7.68
C ILE A 84 4.24 16.07 -6.50
N GLU A 85 4.40 14.99 -5.72
CA GLU A 85 5.31 15.01 -4.59
C GLU A 85 5.72 13.58 -4.26
N ALA A 86 7.00 13.38 -3.91
CA ALA A 86 7.50 12.12 -3.40
C ALA A 86 7.96 12.32 -1.96
N ASN A 87 7.82 11.28 -1.13
CA ASN A 87 8.22 11.39 0.26
C ASN A 87 9.73 11.27 0.37
N ALA A 88 10.38 12.44 0.48
CA ALA A 88 11.84 12.51 0.51
C ALA A 88 12.43 11.77 1.71
N ALA A 89 11.70 11.64 2.80
CA ALA A 89 12.21 10.97 4.00
C ALA A 89 12.52 9.50 3.76
N LEU A 90 11.88 8.87 2.76
CA LEU A 90 12.10 7.46 2.49
C LEU A 90 13.48 7.17 1.90
N ALA A 91 14.16 8.18 1.34
CA ALA A 91 15.52 8.00 0.83
C ALA A 91 16.47 7.64 1.96
N ASP A 92 16.33 8.31 3.11
CA ASP A 92 17.19 8.07 4.26
C ASP A 92 16.60 7.08 5.26
N ARG A 93 15.29 7.00 5.33
CA ARG A 93 14.61 6.19 6.33
C ARG A 93 13.50 5.35 5.70
N PRO A 94 13.86 4.36 4.87
CA PRO A 94 12.84 3.51 4.25
C PRO A 94 12.03 2.73 5.28
N GLN A 95 12.55 2.53 6.49
CA GLN A 95 11.82 1.83 7.54
C GLN A 95 10.55 2.55 7.97
N LEU A 96 10.35 3.80 7.56
CA LEU A 96 9.09 4.49 7.85
C LEU A 96 7.89 3.77 7.25
N VAL A 97 8.06 3.09 6.11
CA VAL A 97 6.96 2.33 5.51
C VAL A 97 6.51 1.18 6.42
N HIS A 98 7.41 0.66 7.25
CA HIS A 98 7.08 -0.38 8.22
C HIS A 98 6.48 0.20 9.48
N ARG A 99 7.03 1.31 9.97
CA ARG A 99 6.63 1.88 11.24
C ARG A 99 5.30 2.59 11.17
N ASP A 100 5.03 3.24 10.04
CA ASP A 100 3.87 4.13 9.96
C ASP A 100 3.37 4.18 8.53
N PRO A 101 2.86 3.05 8.00
CA PRO A 101 2.52 2.95 6.58
C PRO A 101 1.41 3.91 6.15
N TYR A 102 0.54 4.31 7.05
CA TYR A 102 -0.56 5.22 6.71
C TYR A 102 -0.28 6.67 7.08
N GLY A 103 0.87 6.94 7.67
CA GLY A 103 1.28 8.28 8.07
C GLY A 103 2.60 8.64 7.43
N THR A 104 3.67 8.72 8.24
CA THR A 104 4.98 9.19 7.76
C THR A 104 5.60 8.31 6.69
N GLY A 105 5.10 7.07 6.53
CA GLY A 105 5.56 6.14 5.50
C GLY A 105 4.83 6.27 4.17
N TRP A 106 4.11 7.35 3.93
CA TRP A 106 3.46 7.58 2.64
C TRP A 106 4.51 7.60 1.53
N ILE A 107 4.08 7.28 0.30
CA ILE A 107 5.03 7.15 -0.80
C ILE A 107 5.01 8.36 -1.72
N ALA A 108 3.83 8.79 -2.16
CA ALA A 108 3.73 9.87 -3.12
C ALA A 108 2.39 10.58 -2.98
N ARG A 109 2.33 11.81 -3.51
CA ARG A 109 1.07 12.51 -3.69
C ARG A 109 0.83 12.69 -5.18
N LEU A 110 -0.42 12.51 -5.58
CA LEU A 110 -0.82 12.60 -6.99
C LEU A 110 -1.91 13.64 -7.15
N ARG A 111 -1.86 14.38 -8.26
CA ARG A 111 -3.01 15.14 -8.74
C ARG A 111 -3.89 14.16 -9.47
N LEU A 112 -5.12 14.00 -9.01
CA LEU A 112 -6.04 13.03 -9.59
C LEU A 112 -6.49 13.45 -10.98
N ALA A 113 -6.54 12.48 -11.90
CA ALA A 113 -7.04 12.73 -13.23
C ALA A 113 -8.56 12.66 -13.27
N ASN A 114 -9.12 11.58 -12.72
CA ASN A 114 -10.57 11.39 -12.69
C ASN A 114 -10.88 10.29 -11.67
N PHE A 115 -11.07 10.70 -10.41
CA PHE A 115 -11.27 9.73 -9.35
C PHE A 115 -12.54 8.92 -9.55
N GLN A 116 -13.59 9.51 -10.14
CA GLN A 116 -14.83 8.77 -10.36
C GLN A 116 -14.61 7.55 -11.26
N ALA A 117 -13.70 7.66 -12.23
CA ALA A 117 -13.40 6.53 -13.09
C ALA A 117 -12.62 5.44 -12.35
N ASP A 118 -11.81 5.81 -11.37
CA ASP A 118 -11.01 4.85 -10.60
C ASP A 118 -11.81 4.19 -9.47
N GLN A 119 -12.82 4.89 -8.97
CA GLN A 119 -13.50 4.51 -7.74
C GLN A 119 -14.10 3.10 -7.76
N PRO A 120 -14.70 2.63 -8.88
CA PRO A 120 -15.31 1.29 -8.86
C PRO A 120 -14.33 0.15 -8.55
N ALA A 121 -13.04 0.33 -8.81
CA ALA A 121 -12.04 -0.70 -8.50
C ALA A 121 -11.53 -0.61 -7.06
N LEU A 122 -11.92 0.42 -6.33
CA LEU A 122 -11.42 0.66 -4.97
C LEU A 122 -12.46 0.22 -3.94
N LEU A 123 -11.97 -0.25 -2.80
CA LEU A 123 -12.83 -0.56 -1.66
C LEU A 123 -12.70 0.54 -0.62
N HIS A 124 -13.80 0.81 0.06
CA HIS A 124 -13.88 1.86 1.06
C HIS A 124 -14.94 1.48 2.09
N GLY A 125 -14.77 1.92 3.32
CA GLY A 125 -15.75 1.69 4.36
C GLY A 125 -15.83 0.24 4.78
N ASP A 126 -17.06 -0.25 4.96
CA ASP A 126 -17.30 -1.57 5.55
C ASP A 126 -16.82 -2.72 4.68
N ALA A 127 -16.63 -2.50 3.39
CA ALA A 127 -16.16 -3.55 2.50
C ALA A 127 -14.69 -3.90 2.73
N VAL A 128 -13.93 -3.03 3.39
CA VAL A 128 -12.49 -3.19 3.49
C VAL A 128 -12.09 -4.35 4.40
N ALA A 129 -12.65 -4.42 5.61
CA ALA A 129 -12.21 -5.41 6.59
C ALA A 129 -12.36 -6.85 6.10
N PRO A 130 -13.52 -7.27 5.54
CA PRO A 130 -13.62 -8.65 5.05
C PRO A 130 -12.72 -8.91 3.86
N ALA A 131 -12.53 -7.93 2.98
CA ALA A 131 -11.65 -8.11 1.83
C ALA A 131 -10.20 -8.23 2.27
N MET A 132 -9.80 -7.45 3.27
CA MET A 132 -8.45 -7.52 3.82
C MET A 132 -8.19 -8.89 4.45
N ALA A 133 -9.17 -9.40 5.18
CA ALA A 133 -9.05 -10.72 5.80
C ALA A 133 -8.91 -11.82 4.73
N ARG A 134 -9.71 -11.74 3.67
CA ARG A 134 -9.61 -12.71 2.58
C ARG A 134 -8.24 -12.66 1.91
N HIS A 135 -7.74 -11.47 1.68
CA HIS A 135 -6.44 -11.31 1.04
C HIS A 135 -5.33 -11.88 1.91
N ALA A 136 -5.40 -11.60 3.21
CA ALA A 136 -4.41 -12.12 4.16
C ALA A 136 -4.39 -13.65 4.16
N LEU A 137 -5.56 -14.26 4.18
CA LEU A 137 -5.65 -15.72 4.18
C LEU A 137 -5.15 -16.32 2.87
N ALA A 138 -5.48 -15.68 1.75
CA ALA A 138 -5.05 -16.16 0.44
C ALA A 138 -3.53 -16.14 0.30
N HIS A 139 -2.85 -15.27 1.04
CA HIS A 139 -1.40 -15.13 0.96
C HIS A 139 -0.70 -15.68 2.19
N GLY A 140 -1.38 -16.49 2.98
CA GLY A 140 -0.77 -17.18 4.09
C GLY A 140 -0.58 -16.35 5.33
N GLN A 141 -1.20 -15.17 5.42
CA GLN A 141 -1.16 -14.34 6.60
C GLN A 141 -2.44 -14.50 7.40
N GLN A 142 -2.34 -14.34 8.72
CA GLN A 142 -3.50 -14.35 9.59
C GLN A 142 -3.57 -13.05 10.36
N LEU A 143 -4.78 -12.59 10.58
CA LEU A 143 -5.02 -11.32 11.24
C LEU A 143 -5.30 -11.53 12.72
N ALA A 144 -5.29 -10.41 13.46
CA ALA A 144 -5.75 -10.33 14.84
C ALA A 144 -5.04 -11.29 15.76
N GLY A 145 -3.77 -11.44 15.58
CA GLY A 145 -2.95 -12.20 16.50
C GLY A 145 -3.05 -13.71 16.36
N THR A 146 -3.73 -14.19 15.33
CA THR A 146 -3.80 -15.62 15.10
C THR A 146 -2.41 -16.14 14.75
N THR A 147 -2.00 -17.21 15.44
CA THR A 147 -0.70 -17.78 15.19
C THR A 147 -0.67 -18.47 13.84
N ARG A 148 0.31 -18.10 13.02
CA ARG A 148 0.51 -18.71 11.74
C ARG A 148 1.08 -20.09 11.91
N HIS A 149 0.43 -21.07 11.39
CA HIS A 149 0.92 -22.44 11.45
C HIS A 149 2.00 -22.64 10.39
N PRO A 150 3.14 -23.03 10.81
CA PRO A 150 4.25 -23.11 9.88
C PRO A 150 4.18 -24.25 8.91
N SER A 151 3.53 -25.30 9.06
CA SER A 151 3.60 -26.33 8.34
C SER A 151 3.60 -26.74 7.20
N HIS A 152 3.84 -26.69 7.18
CA HIS A 152 3.87 -27.02 6.46
C HIS A 152 4.35 -27.43 5.80
N PRO A 153 4.18 -27.75 5.58
CA PRO A 153 4.60 -28.12 4.98
C PRO A 153 5.21 -28.54 4.70
N ALA A 154 5.28 -28.61 4.87
CA ALA A 154 6.00 -29.00 4.49
C ALA A 154 6.13 -29.87 4.13
N PRO A 155 6.09 -30.25 3.70
CA PRO A 155 6.19 -31.14 3.07
C PRO A 155 6.50 -31.90 2.99
#